data_bb92626d3cdee5dd5747bf4694dafdbe
#
_entry.id   bb92626d3cdee5dd5747bf4694dafdbe
#
_cell.length_a   1.000
_cell.length_b   1.000
_cell.length_c   1.000
_cell.angle_alpha   90.00
_cell.angle_beta   90.00
_cell.angle_gamma   90.00
#
_symmetry.space_group_name_H-M   'P 1'
#
loop_
_entity.id
_entity.type
_entity.pdbx_description
1 polymer ?
#
loop_
_entity_poly.entity_id
_entity_poly.type
_entity_poly.pdbx_seq_one_letter_code
_entity_poly.pdbx_strand_id
1 'polypeptide(L)'
;MRNYQDLKIAVAGTGYVGMSIATLLSQHHDVIAVDVVKEKVDMINARRSPIQDEYIEQFLTEKQLRLRATLDARSAYREADIVVIAAPTNYDT
;
A
#
# COMPACT_ATOMS: atom_id res chain seq x y z
N MET A 1 4.99 -22.84 11.28
CA MET A 1 5.35 -21.63 12.04
C MET A 1 5.58 -20.49 11.08
N ARG A 2 4.92 -19.36 11.34
CA ARG A 2 5.03 -18.24 10.44
C ARG A 2 6.26 -17.41 10.75
N ASN A 3 6.99 -17.06 9.71
CA ASN A 3 8.17 -16.23 9.82
C ASN A 3 7.73 -14.76 9.77
N TYR A 4 8.41 -13.89 10.50
CA TYR A 4 8.09 -12.46 10.46
C TYR A 4 8.25 -11.89 9.08
N GLN A 5 9.12 -12.46 8.28
CA GLN A 5 9.34 -11.96 6.92
C GLN A 5 8.20 -12.28 5.99
N ASP A 6 7.31 -13.18 6.39
CA ASP A 6 6.19 -13.59 5.56
C ASP A 6 4.86 -13.00 6.00
N LEU A 7 4.91 -11.94 6.76
CA LEU A 7 3.69 -11.27 7.18
C LEU A 7 2.97 -10.67 5.97
N LYS A 8 1.65 -10.75 6.01
CA LYS A 8 0.81 -10.10 5.03
C LYS A 8 0.17 -8.88 5.68
N ILE A 9 0.39 -7.74 5.09
CA ILE A 9 -0.04 -6.47 5.66
C ILE A 9 -0.97 -5.78 4.69
N ALA A 10 -2.15 -5.40 5.15
CA ALA A 10 -3.07 -4.61 4.35
C ALA A 10 -2.97 -3.16 4.82
N VAL A 11 -2.80 -2.25 3.87
CA VAL A 11 -2.76 -0.82 4.16
C VAL A 11 -4.00 -0.19 3.56
N ALA A 12 -4.85 0.34 4.40
CA ALA A 12 -6.10 0.97 3.97
C ALA A 12 -5.84 2.45 3.68
N GLY A 13 -5.99 2.82 2.42
CA GLY A 13 -5.75 4.17 1.97
C GLY A 13 -4.45 4.30 1.21
N THR A 14 -4.48 5.04 0.10
CA THR A 14 -3.32 5.22 -0.76
C THR A 14 -2.93 6.68 -0.90
N GLY A 15 -3.20 7.46 0.15
CA GLY A 15 -2.69 8.81 0.23
C GLY A 15 -1.22 8.80 0.62
N TYR A 16 -0.71 9.96 0.98
CA TYR A 16 0.71 10.09 1.28
C TYR A 16 1.16 9.13 2.39
N VAL A 17 0.43 9.11 3.51
CA VAL A 17 0.80 8.29 4.65
C VAL A 17 0.71 6.80 4.28
N GLY A 18 -0.40 6.41 3.66
CA GLY A 18 -0.60 5.02 3.28
C GLY A 18 0.46 4.53 2.31
N MET A 19 0.79 5.32 1.30
CA MET A 19 1.80 4.93 0.32
C MET A 19 3.20 4.91 0.93
N SER A 20 3.49 5.82 1.85
CA SER A 20 4.78 5.81 2.53
C SER A 20 4.96 4.52 3.34
N ILE A 21 3.92 4.13 4.07
CA ILE A 21 3.95 2.91 4.85
C ILE A 21 4.03 1.69 3.92
N ALA A 22 3.23 1.69 2.86
CA ALA A 22 3.17 0.56 1.95
C ALA A 22 4.51 0.33 1.24
N THR A 23 5.14 1.40 0.77
CA THR A 23 6.41 1.24 0.08
C THR A 23 7.51 0.80 1.04
N LEU A 24 7.49 1.30 2.25
CA LEU A 24 8.49 0.93 3.24
C LEU A 24 8.35 -0.54 3.65
N LEU A 25 7.14 -0.96 3.98
CA LEU A 25 6.92 -2.32 4.45
C LEU A 25 7.04 -3.37 3.34
N SER A 26 6.69 -2.99 2.11
CA SER A 26 6.71 -3.96 1.02
C SER A 26 8.11 -4.35 0.57
N GLN A 27 9.12 -3.71 1.10
CA GLN A 27 10.49 -4.14 0.86
C GLN A 27 10.79 -5.47 1.57
N HIS A 28 10.04 -5.79 2.61
CA HIS A 28 10.32 -6.97 3.44
C HIS A 28 9.11 -7.85 3.68
N HIS A 29 7.91 -7.36 3.39
CA HIS A 29 6.67 -8.08 3.67
C HIS A 29 5.74 -8.00 2.49
N ASP A 30 4.76 -8.89 2.44
CA ASP A 30 3.71 -8.81 1.43
C ASP A 30 2.71 -7.74 1.83
N VAL A 31 2.57 -6.72 1.01
CA VAL A 31 1.68 -5.60 1.32
C VAL A 31 0.60 -5.48 0.26
N ILE A 32 -0.63 -5.34 0.72
CA ILE A 32 -1.77 -5.09 -0.16
C ILE A 32 -2.31 -3.71 0.18
N ALA A 33 -2.22 -2.79 -0.76
CA ALA A 33 -2.79 -1.46 -0.58
C ALA A 33 -4.26 -1.50 -1.01
N VAL A 34 -5.13 -0.95 -0.19
CA VAL A 34 -6.56 -0.98 -0.45
C VAL A 34 -7.05 0.44 -0.66
N ASP A 35 -7.76 0.65 -1.73
CA ASP A 35 -8.38 1.94 -2.01
C ASP A 35 -9.69 1.72 -2.73
N VAL A 36 -10.55 2.74 -2.71
CA VAL A 36 -11.83 2.67 -3.39
C VAL A 36 -11.78 3.29 -4.79
N VAL A 37 -10.67 3.90 -5.15
CA VAL A 37 -10.49 4.56 -6.43
C VAL A 37 -9.72 3.64 -7.36
N LYS A 38 -10.38 3.19 -8.43
CA LYS A 38 -9.78 2.23 -9.36
C LYS A 38 -8.52 2.76 -10.00
N GLU A 39 -8.49 4.04 -10.34
CA GLU A 39 -7.33 4.62 -10.99
C GLU A 39 -6.08 4.53 -10.12
N LYS A 40 -6.25 4.74 -8.82
CA LYS A 40 -5.12 4.63 -7.89
C LYS A 40 -4.62 3.20 -7.78
N VAL A 41 -5.56 2.26 -7.72
CA VAL A 41 -5.20 0.84 -7.67
C VAL A 41 -4.43 0.44 -8.92
N ASP A 42 -4.91 0.86 -10.08
CA ASP A 42 -4.24 0.54 -11.33
C ASP A 42 -2.85 1.14 -11.40
N MET A 43 -2.68 2.35 -10.92
CA MET A 43 -1.38 3.00 -10.91
C MET A 43 -0.38 2.25 -10.04
N ILE A 44 -0.78 1.88 -8.85
CA ILE A 44 0.10 1.16 -7.94
C ILE A 44 0.53 -0.18 -8.54
N ASN A 45 -0.40 -0.89 -9.14
CA ASN A 45 -0.10 -2.17 -9.76
C ASN A 45 0.81 -2.01 -10.97
N ALA A 46 0.78 -0.84 -11.61
CA ALA A 46 1.69 -0.51 -12.70
C ALA A 46 2.98 0.13 -12.21
N ARG A 47 3.18 0.16 -10.91
CA ARG A 47 4.37 0.74 -10.26
C ARG A 47 4.47 2.24 -10.50
N ARG A 48 3.34 2.91 -10.44
CA ARG A 48 3.28 4.37 -10.55
C ARG A 48 2.63 4.92 -9.30
N SER A 49 3.14 6.04 -8.84
CA SER A 49 2.61 6.65 -7.63
C SER A 49 1.26 7.32 -7.90
N PRO A 50 0.24 7.03 -7.08
CA PRO A 50 -1.05 7.71 -7.22
C PRO A 50 -1.03 9.13 -6.65
N ILE A 51 0.08 9.52 -6.05
CA ILE A 51 0.25 10.86 -5.50
C ILE A 51 1.53 11.45 -6.05
N GLN A 52 1.65 12.76 -6.00
CA GLN A 52 2.85 13.45 -6.46
C GLN A 52 3.89 13.44 -5.36
N ASP A 53 4.73 12.44 -5.37
CA ASP A 53 5.80 12.31 -4.39
C ASP A 53 6.98 11.59 -5.05
N GLU A 54 8.08 12.29 -5.17
CA GLU A 54 9.25 11.75 -5.86
C GLU A 54 9.84 10.53 -5.17
N TYR A 55 9.81 10.50 -3.85
CA TYR A 55 10.34 9.36 -3.12
C TYR A 55 9.52 8.11 -3.37
N ILE A 56 8.20 8.25 -3.31
CA ILE A 56 7.31 7.11 -3.52
C ILE A 56 7.44 6.62 -4.96
N GLU A 57 7.48 7.55 -5.93
CA GLU A 57 7.65 7.18 -7.31
C GLU A 57 8.97 6.43 -7.51
N GLN A 58 10.03 6.91 -6.88
CA GLN A 58 11.33 6.30 -6.97
C GLN A 58 11.33 4.89 -6.37
N PHE A 59 10.72 4.73 -5.20
CA PHE A 59 10.62 3.41 -4.58
C PHE A 59 9.87 2.43 -5.47
N LEU A 60 8.77 2.88 -6.06
CA LEU A 60 7.94 2.00 -6.88
C LEU A 60 8.67 1.56 -8.15
N THR A 61 9.51 2.43 -8.72
CA THR A 61 10.19 2.14 -9.97
C THR A 61 11.53 1.48 -9.79
N GLU A 62 12.24 1.76 -8.69
CA GLU A 62 13.62 1.28 -8.53
C GLU A 62 13.76 0.12 -7.57
N LYS A 63 12.82 -0.05 -6.64
CA LYS A 63 12.90 -1.13 -5.67
C LYS A 63 12.02 -2.29 -6.05
N GLN A 64 12.44 -3.48 -5.69
CA GLN A 64 11.57 -4.65 -5.83
C GLN A 64 10.68 -4.70 -4.61
N LEU A 65 9.43 -4.35 -4.81
CA LEU A 65 8.46 -4.30 -3.73
C LEU A 65 7.46 -5.44 -3.86
N ARG A 66 7.14 -6.05 -2.73
CA ARG A 66 6.10 -7.06 -2.66
C ARG A 66 4.77 -6.37 -2.39
N LEU A 67 4.39 -5.52 -3.33
CA LEU A 67 3.26 -4.62 -3.19
C LEU A 67 2.27 -4.85 -4.30
N ARG A 68 1.01 -4.94 -3.94
CA ARG A 68 -0.09 -4.91 -4.88
C ARG A 68 -1.21 -4.08 -4.30
N ALA A 69 -2.13 -3.66 -5.15
CA ALA A 69 -3.25 -2.86 -4.73
C ALA A 69 -4.54 -3.52 -5.18
N THR A 70 -5.61 -3.28 -4.44
CA THR A 70 -6.90 -3.88 -4.75
C THR A 70 -8.04 -2.95 -4.34
N LEU A 71 -9.16 -3.11 -5.03
CA LEU A 71 -10.41 -2.46 -4.63
C LEU A 71 -11.19 -3.33 -3.64
N ASP A 72 -10.78 -4.58 -3.49
CA ASP A 72 -11.50 -5.54 -2.67
C ASP A 72 -10.97 -5.53 -1.25
N ALA A 73 -11.51 -4.62 -0.44
CA ALA A 73 -11.08 -4.46 0.94
C ALA A 73 -11.32 -5.71 1.77
N ARG A 74 -12.48 -6.34 1.56
CA ARG A 74 -12.85 -7.50 2.36
C ARG A 74 -11.85 -8.63 2.20
N SER A 75 -11.48 -8.92 0.97
CA SER A 75 -10.53 -9.98 0.69
C SER A 75 -9.16 -9.66 1.24
N ALA A 76 -8.73 -8.41 1.06
CA ALA A 76 -7.44 -7.97 1.55
C ALA A 76 -7.34 -8.09 3.08
N TYR A 77 -8.36 -7.63 3.78
CA TYR A 77 -8.34 -7.67 5.24
C TYR A 77 -8.42 -9.09 5.77
N ARG A 78 -9.14 -9.95 5.07
CA ARG A 78 -9.25 -11.35 5.47
C ARG A 78 -7.90 -12.06 5.39
N GLU A 79 -7.12 -11.75 4.38
CA GLU A 79 -5.83 -12.40 4.19
C GLU A 79 -4.72 -11.79 5.03
N ALA A 80 -4.91 -10.57 5.51
CA ALA A 80 -3.85 -9.84 6.17
C ALA A 80 -3.64 -10.32 7.60
N ASP A 81 -2.39 -10.36 8.01
CA ASP A 81 -2.04 -10.58 9.41
C ASP A 81 -2.14 -9.29 10.20
N ILE A 82 -1.86 -8.19 9.54
CA ILE A 82 -1.89 -6.85 10.15
C ILE A 82 -2.61 -5.92 9.18
N VAL A 83 -3.50 -5.09 9.72
CA VAL A 83 -4.17 -4.08 8.93
C VAL A 83 -3.77 -2.71 9.45
N VAL A 84 -3.17 -1.91 8.58
CA VAL A 84 -2.79 -0.55 8.91
C VAL A 84 -3.80 0.38 8.28
N ILE A 85 -4.44 1.20 9.09
CA ILE A 85 -5.41 2.16 8.60
C ILE A 85 -4.74 3.52 8.50
N ALA A 86 -4.49 3.93 7.27
CA ALA A 86 -3.89 5.22 7.00
C ALA A 86 -5.01 6.19 6.66
N ALA A 87 -5.66 6.69 7.67
CA ALA A 87 -6.78 7.59 7.47
C ALA A 87 -6.29 8.87 6.79
N PRO A 88 -7.05 9.38 5.82
CA PRO A 88 -6.67 10.64 5.21
C PRO A 88 -6.75 11.73 6.25
N THR A 89 -5.67 12.44 6.41
CA THR A 89 -5.67 13.59 7.28
C THR A 89 -6.19 14.76 6.49
N ASN A 90 -7.47 14.94 6.53
CA ASN A 90 -8.04 16.10 5.94
C ASN A 90 -8.06 17.16 6.98
N TYR A 91 -7.10 18.00 6.95
CA TYR A 91 -7.18 19.18 7.73
C TYR A 91 -7.87 20.23 6.93
N ASP A 92 -9.14 20.25 7.11
CA ASP A 92 -9.85 21.36 6.58
C ASP A 92 -9.64 22.51 7.48
N THR A 93 -8.83 23.27 7.07
CA THR A 93 -8.70 24.52 7.80
C THR A 93 -9.56 25.57 7.19
#